data_dced45b3ee40fb028f23916d39376b68
#
_entry.id   dced45b3ee40fb028f23916d39376b68
#
_cell.length_a   1.000
_cell.length_b   1.000
_cell.length_c   1.000
_cell.angle_alpha   90.00
_cell.angle_beta   90.00
_cell.angle_gamma   90.00
#
_symmetry.space_group_name_H-M   'P 1'
#
loop_
_entity.id
_entity.type
_entity.pdbx_description
1 polymer ?
#
loop_
_entity_poly.entity_id
_entity_poly.type
_entity_poly.pdbx_seq_one_letter_code
_entity_poly.pdbx_strand_id
1 'polypeptide(L)'
;AGARVVLTTGGTGVSPRDVTVEATRPLLSYEVPGIAEAVRATGAVKTPLSSLSRGLAGVIEHEGTRSFVFNAPGSRGGARDALAVLAPLLVHIVEQLDGADHDLHRPPSA
;
A
#
# COMPACT_ATOMS: atom_id res chain seq x y z
N ALA A 1 -17.01 -11.38 -1.27
CA ALA A 1 -17.14 -10.22 -1.76
C ALA A 1 -15.88 -9.56 -2.26
N GLY A 2 -15.08 -9.24 -2.56
CA GLY A 2 -14.04 -8.77 -3.44
C GLY A 2 -13.67 -7.31 -3.27
N ALA A 3 -13.28 -6.93 -2.06
CA ALA A 3 -12.65 -5.61 -1.92
C ALA A 3 -11.41 -5.57 -2.80
N ARG A 4 -11.29 -4.52 -3.60
CA ARG A 4 -10.19 -4.38 -4.52
C ARG A 4 -9.02 -3.64 -3.89
N VAL A 5 -9.30 -2.77 -2.96
CA VAL A 5 -8.29 -2.00 -2.22
C VAL A 5 -8.64 -2.08 -0.75
N VAL A 6 -7.69 -2.49 0.05
CA VAL A 6 -7.87 -2.65 1.50
C VAL A 6 -6.80 -1.82 2.20
N LEU A 7 -7.25 -0.95 3.09
CA LEU A 7 -6.35 -0.19 3.94
C LEU A 7 -6.54 -0.65 5.38
N THR A 8 -5.47 -1.00 6.04
CA THR A 8 -5.47 -1.18 7.48
C THR A 8 -4.74 -0.01 8.11
N THR A 9 -5.04 0.29 9.36
CA THR A 9 -4.32 1.34 10.09
C THR A 9 -3.86 0.80 11.44
N GLY A 10 -2.65 1.17 11.84
CA GLY A 10 -2.10 0.78 13.13
C GLY A 10 -1.36 -0.56 13.08
N GLY A 11 -0.64 -0.82 14.16
CA GLY A 11 0.13 -2.05 14.32
C GLY A 11 1.36 -2.14 13.43
N THR A 12 1.88 -1.01 12.95
CA THR A 12 2.99 -0.98 11.99
C THR A 12 4.30 -0.49 12.57
N GLY A 13 4.35 -0.20 13.87
CA GLY A 13 5.56 0.31 14.50
C GLY A 13 6.51 -0.78 14.93
N VAL A 14 7.37 -0.45 15.88
CA VAL A 14 8.43 -1.35 16.36
C VAL A 14 8.15 -1.94 17.74
N SER A 15 6.96 -1.69 18.29
CA SER A 15 6.54 -2.25 19.57
C SER A 15 6.25 -3.76 19.42
N PRO A 16 6.44 -4.55 20.49
CA PRO A 16 6.08 -5.97 20.43
C PRO A 16 4.61 -6.22 20.09
N ARG A 17 3.73 -5.23 20.30
CA ARG A 17 2.32 -5.36 19.97
C ARG A 17 2.01 -4.99 18.52
N ASP A 18 2.98 -4.45 17.80
CA ASP A 18 2.79 -4.08 16.39
C ASP A 18 3.01 -5.31 15.52
N VAL A 19 1.93 -6.01 15.19
CA VAL A 19 1.99 -7.27 14.48
C VAL A 19 1.24 -7.25 13.13
N THR A 20 0.77 -6.08 12.70
CA THR A 20 0.03 -5.98 11.44
C THR A 20 0.87 -6.43 10.25
N VAL A 21 2.14 -6.04 10.22
CA VAL A 21 3.04 -6.41 9.12
C VAL A 21 3.25 -7.91 9.08
N GLU A 22 3.47 -8.53 10.23
CA GLU A 22 3.67 -9.97 10.33
C GLU A 22 2.42 -10.75 9.90
N ALA A 23 1.23 -10.21 10.19
CA ALA A 23 -0.01 -10.83 9.78
C ALA A 23 -0.27 -10.64 8.27
N THR A 24 0.18 -9.56 7.70
CA THR A 24 -0.07 -9.22 6.29
C THR A 24 0.90 -9.92 5.35
N ARG A 25 2.18 -9.96 5.71
CA ARG A 25 3.24 -10.44 4.82
C ARG A 25 2.95 -11.81 4.19
N PRO A 26 2.50 -12.82 4.95
CA PRO A 26 2.26 -14.14 4.36
C PRO A 26 1.14 -14.16 3.34
N LEU A 27 0.26 -13.16 3.35
CA LEU A 27 -0.86 -13.10 2.43
C LEU A 27 -0.50 -12.49 1.08
N LEU A 28 0.63 -11.80 1.01
CA LEU A 28 1.00 -11.08 -0.21
C LEU A 28 1.58 -12.03 -1.25
N SER A 29 1.09 -11.92 -2.47
CA SER A 29 1.70 -12.57 -3.62
C SER A 29 2.97 -11.85 -4.02
N TYR A 30 2.95 -10.52 -3.93
CA TYR A 30 4.13 -9.69 -4.12
C TYR A 30 3.94 -8.34 -3.46
N GLU A 31 5.06 -7.66 -3.20
CA GLU A 31 5.06 -6.36 -2.56
C GLU A 31 5.14 -5.23 -3.59
N VAL A 32 4.63 -4.07 -3.21
CA VAL A 32 4.76 -2.83 -3.98
C VAL A 32 5.43 -1.81 -3.05
N PRO A 33 6.74 -1.93 -2.83
CA PRO A 33 7.42 -1.17 -1.78
C PRO A 33 7.39 0.34 -1.98
N GLY A 34 7.26 0.80 -3.22
CA GLY A 34 7.25 2.23 -3.50
C GLY A 34 6.15 3.00 -2.79
N ILE A 35 5.00 2.37 -2.53
CA ILE A 35 3.89 3.03 -1.82
C ILE A 35 4.29 3.32 -0.38
N ALA A 36 4.79 2.32 0.34
CA ALA A 36 5.19 2.50 1.73
C ALA A 36 6.35 3.50 1.84
N GLU A 37 7.28 3.46 0.89
CA GLU A 37 8.38 4.41 0.84
C GLU A 37 7.89 5.83 0.66
N ALA A 38 6.93 6.04 -0.25
CA ALA A 38 6.38 7.38 -0.50
C ALA A 38 5.64 7.92 0.73
N VAL A 39 4.90 7.07 1.43
CA VAL A 39 4.19 7.48 2.64
C VAL A 39 5.19 7.85 3.73
N ARG A 40 6.25 7.06 3.93
CA ARG A 40 7.28 7.39 4.92
C ARG A 40 7.99 8.69 4.57
N ALA A 41 8.31 8.90 3.30
CA ALA A 41 8.98 10.11 2.86
C ALA A 41 8.11 11.34 3.08
N THR A 42 6.82 11.24 2.78
CA THR A 42 5.88 12.32 3.01
C THR A 42 5.80 12.67 4.50
N GLY A 43 5.74 11.66 5.35
CA GLY A 43 5.69 11.87 6.80
C GLY A 43 6.99 12.42 7.37
N ALA A 44 8.13 12.05 6.80
CA ALA A 44 9.45 12.47 7.29
C ALA A 44 9.65 13.98 7.22
N VAL A 45 8.95 14.65 6.34
CA VAL A 45 8.97 16.11 6.27
C VAL A 45 8.42 16.73 7.55
N LYS A 46 7.48 16.06 8.21
CA LYS A 46 6.82 16.56 9.42
C LYS A 46 7.41 15.99 10.68
N THR A 47 7.83 14.74 10.66
CA THR A 47 8.37 14.09 11.86
C THR A 47 9.26 12.93 11.46
N PRO A 48 10.44 12.79 12.12
CA PRO A 48 11.31 11.64 11.89
C PRO A 48 10.68 10.31 12.35
N LEU A 49 9.62 10.36 13.15
CA LEU A 49 8.97 9.14 13.63
C LEU A 49 8.34 8.33 12.51
N SER A 50 8.05 8.96 11.36
CA SER A 50 7.49 8.24 10.22
C SER A 50 8.41 7.14 9.72
N SER A 51 9.71 7.26 9.96
CA SER A 51 10.70 6.23 9.56
C SER A 51 10.52 4.93 10.33
N LEU A 52 9.81 4.94 11.44
CA LEU A 52 9.60 3.75 12.25
C LEU A 52 8.44 2.89 11.75
N SER A 53 7.69 3.38 10.78
CA SER A 53 6.60 2.60 10.21
C SER A 53 7.15 1.49 9.33
N ARG A 54 6.68 0.26 9.60
CA ARG A 54 7.07 -0.93 8.84
C ARG A 54 5.97 -1.41 7.90
N GLY A 55 4.94 -0.59 7.69
CA GLY A 55 3.78 -0.98 6.90
C GLY A 55 4.14 -1.49 5.53
N LEU A 56 3.41 -2.53 5.09
CA LEU A 56 3.58 -3.15 3.79
C LEU A 56 2.52 -2.65 2.82
N ALA A 57 2.89 -2.59 1.56
CA ALA A 57 1.95 -2.45 0.47
C ALA A 57 2.20 -3.59 -0.50
N GLY A 58 1.14 -4.19 -1.01
CA GLY A 58 1.30 -5.30 -1.93
C GLY A 58 -0.01 -5.78 -2.49
N VAL A 59 0.06 -6.90 -3.19
CA VAL A 59 -1.07 -7.49 -3.89
C VAL A 59 -1.31 -8.90 -3.36
N ILE A 60 -2.57 -9.19 -3.09
CA ILE A 60 -3.03 -10.53 -2.73
C ILE A 60 -3.76 -11.09 -3.94
N GLU A 61 -3.29 -12.24 -4.43
CA GLU A 61 -3.99 -12.97 -5.49
C GLU A 61 -4.74 -14.13 -4.85
N HIS A 62 -6.02 -14.23 -5.17
CA HIS A 62 -6.85 -15.30 -4.64
C HIS A 62 -7.89 -15.66 -5.70
N GLU A 63 -7.85 -16.90 -6.14
CA GLU A 63 -8.81 -17.45 -7.10
C GLU A 63 -8.97 -16.56 -8.35
N GLY A 64 -7.87 -16.09 -8.86
CA GLY A 64 -7.87 -15.29 -10.09
C GLY A 64 -8.21 -13.81 -9.87
N THR A 65 -8.49 -13.42 -8.64
CA THR A 65 -8.79 -12.02 -8.30
C THR A 65 -7.62 -11.41 -7.56
N ARG A 66 -7.30 -10.17 -7.86
CA ARG A 66 -6.22 -9.43 -7.21
C ARG A 66 -6.77 -8.26 -6.42
N SER A 67 -6.23 -8.08 -5.23
CA SER A 67 -6.56 -6.96 -4.35
C SER A 67 -5.28 -6.29 -3.89
N PHE A 68 -5.31 -4.97 -3.82
CA PHE A 68 -4.20 -4.20 -3.28
C PHE A 68 -4.44 -3.97 -1.80
N VAL A 69 -3.40 -4.17 -0.99
CA VAL A 69 -3.49 -3.92 0.45
C VAL A 69 -2.35 -3.00 0.87
N PHE A 70 -2.63 -2.08 1.77
CA PHE A 70 -1.62 -1.23 2.39
C PHE A 70 -1.87 -1.11 3.89
N ASN A 71 -0.80 -1.30 4.66
CA ASN A 71 -0.82 -1.10 6.11
C ASN A 71 -0.44 0.35 6.41
N ALA A 72 -1.42 1.20 6.60
CA ALA A 72 -1.16 2.60 6.91
C ALA A 72 -0.76 2.77 8.37
N PRO A 73 0.05 3.81 8.69
CA PRO A 73 0.37 4.14 10.07
C PRO A 73 -0.88 4.40 10.89
N GLY A 74 -0.81 4.11 12.19
CA GLY A 74 -1.94 4.30 13.08
C GLY A 74 -2.15 5.74 13.53
N SER A 75 -1.17 6.62 13.35
CA SER A 75 -1.32 8.01 13.73
C SER A 75 -2.23 8.75 12.74
N ARG A 76 -2.86 9.80 13.23
CA ARG A 76 -3.74 10.60 12.37
C ARG A 76 -2.98 11.20 11.19
N GLY A 77 -1.80 11.75 11.45
CA GLY A 77 -0.97 12.33 10.38
C GLY A 77 -0.50 11.28 9.39
N GLY A 78 -0.09 10.12 9.88
CA GLY A 78 0.34 9.02 9.01
C GLY A 78 -0.79 8.49 8.14
N ALA A 79 -1.99 8.39 8.69
CA ALA A 79 -3.15 7.95 7.93
C ALA A 79 -3.50 8.97 6.84
N ARG A 80 -3.42 10.26 7.14
CA ARG A 80 -3.63 11.32 6.14
C ARG A 80 -2.60 11.25 5.03
N ASP A 81 -1.34 11.03 5.39
CA ASP A 81 -0.27 10.92 4.39
C ASP A 81 -0.50 9.72 3.49
N ALA A 82 -0.94 8.60 4.07
CA ALA A 82 -1.27 7.41 3.28
C ALA A 82 -2.36 7.71 2.26
N LEU A 83 -3.42 8.37 2.68
CA LEU A 83 -4.51 8.73 1.77
C LEU A 83 -4.04 9.71 0.70
N ALA A 84 -3.21 10.68 1.08
CA ALA A 84 -2.69 11.65 0.11
C ALA A 84 -1.83 11.00 -0.96
N VAL A 85 -1.04 10.00 -0.59
CA VAL A 85 -0.21 9.26 -1.55
C VAL A 85 -1.07 8.35 -2.42
N LEU A 86 -2.03 7.63 -1.81
CA LEU A 86 -2.82 6.63 -2.54
C LEU A 86 -3.89 7.21 -3.42
N ALA A 87 -4.56 8.29 -2.99
CA ALA A 87 -5.72 8.79 -3.71
C ALA A 87 -5.48 9.02 -5.20
N PRO A 88 -4.40 9.68 -5.61
CA PRO A 88 -4.15 9.89 -7.04
C PRO A 88 -3.78 8.61 -7.79
N LEU A 89 -3.47 7.52 -7.09
CA LEU A 89 -3.03 6.27 -7.71
C LEU A 89 -4.13 5.23 -7.79
N LEU A 90 -5.25 5.43 -7.09
CA LEU A 90 -6.25 4.36 -6.92
C LEU A 90 -6.78 3.83 -8.24
N VAL A 91 -7.11 4.69 -9.17
CA VAL A 91 -7.65 4.26 -10.47
C VAL A 91 -6.60 3.42 -11.20
N HIS A 92 -5.35 3.88 -11.22
CA HIS A 92 -4.27 3.15 -11.87
C HIS A 92 -4.02 1.80 -11.21
N ILE A 93 -4.06 1.76 -9.88
CA ILE A 93 -3.87 0.51 -9.15
C ILE A 93 -4.94 -0.50 -9.58
N VAL A 94 -6.21 -0.11 -9.53
CA VAL A 94 -7.31 -1.02 -9.86
C VAL A 94 -7.23 -1.47 -11.31
N GLU A 95 -6.94 -0.55 -12.22
CA GLU A 95 -6.79 -0.92 -13.63
C GLU A 95 -5.68 -1.94 -13.84
N GLN A 96 -4.55 -1.77 -13.18
CA GLN A 96 -3.45 -2.72 -13.30
C GLN A 96 -3.79 -4.06 -12.66
N LEU A 97 -4.50 -4.05 -11.53
CA LEU A 97 -4.94 -5.30 -10.90
C LEU A 97 -5.82 -6.12 -11.82
N ASP A 98 -6.62 -5.45 -12.62
CA ASP A 98 -7.52 -6.11 -13.58
C ASP A 98 -6.81 -6.54 -14.85
N GLY A 99 -5.52 -6.27 -14.95
CA GLY A 99 -4.79 -6.54 -16.18
C GLY A 99 -5.24 -5.63 -17.30
N ALA A 100 -5.71 -4.42 -16.98
CA ALA A 100 -6.16 -3.47 -17.97
C ALA A 100 -5.06 -3.17 -18.97
N ASP A 101 -5.49 -2.89 -20.20
CA ASP A 101 -4.61 -2.85 -21.34
C ASP A 101 -3.89 -1.53 -21.51
N HIS A 102 -3.36 -0.98 -20.43
CA HIS A 102 -2.55 0.22 -20.55
C HIS A 102 -1.42 0.05 -21.56
N ASP A 103 -0.80 -1.13 -21.51
CA ASP A 103 0.32 -1.41 -22.40
C ASP A 103 -0.10 -1.46 -23.86
N LEU A 104 -1.33 -1.90 -24.13
CA LEU A 104 -1.86 -1.94 -25.47
C LEU A 104 -2.22 -0.55 -26.00
N HIS A 105 -2.44 0.39 -25.11
CA HIS A 105 -2.83 1.75 -25.47
C HIS A 105 -1.67 2.73 -25.41
N ARG A 106 -0.51 2.27 -24.96
CA ARG A 106 0.67 3.11 -24.89
C ARG A 106 1.52 2.98 -26.14
N PRO A 107 2.26 4.03 -26.47
CA PRO A 107 3.29 3.89 -27.51
C PRO A 107 4.29 2.81 -27.13
N PRO A 108 4.80 2.07 -28.08
CA PRO A 108 5.73 0.98 -27.78
C PRO A 108 6.99 1.41 -27.01
N SER A 109 7.34 2.66 -27.09
CA SER A 109 8.51 3.18 -26.39
C SER A 109 8.24 3.50 -24.93
N ALA A 110 7.04 3.45 -24.49
CA ALA A 110 6.67 3.84 -23.13
C ALA A 110 7.04 2.80 -22.10
#